data_23bc7aab10cfd752c1506fcd70292242
#
_entry.id   23bc7aab10cfd752c1506fcd70292242
#
_cell.length_a   1.000
_cell.length_b   1.000
_cell.length_c   1.000
_cell.angle_alpha   90.00
_cell.angle_beta   90.00
_cell.angle_gamma   90.00
#
_symmetry.space_group_name_H-M   'P 1'
#
loop_
_entity.id
_entity.type
_entity.pdbx_description
1 polymer ?
#
loop_
_entity_poly.entity_id
_entity_poly.type
_entity_poly.pdbx_seq_one_letter_code
_entity_poly.pdbx_strand_id
1 'polypeptide(L)'
;SSVQKEFEQIRSDLKAFLLGDAVLRRFISEVFLFEELSARDRRADQVYLEEVNRSDIYLGIFGYDYGYEDKDGVSPTEHEYDYATRHRKIRLVYVWGSDEKRRAPKMQHLVRKASTELIRRRIENPSALTAEVYASLVDHLDRLGALRIPPFDTSACDGASLEDLSRKRIDWFLQAARRERGFPLKARPRPRPCSPT
;
A
#
# COMPACT_ATOMS: atom_id res chain seq x y z
N SER A 1 -12.58 -3.37 5.21
CA SER A 1 -13.74 -3.88 5.97
C SER A 1 -14.16 -2.87 7.01
N SER A 2 -15.20 -2.12 6.70
CA SER A 2 -15.68 -0.96 7.47
C SER A 2 -16.37 -1.27 8.82
N VAL A 3 -16.59 -2.53 9.16
CA VAL A 3 -17.49 -2.89 10.26
C VAL A 3 -16.84 -3.69 11.39
N GLN A 4 -15.60 -4.09 11.23
CA GLN A 4 -14.92 -4.89 12.25
C GLN A 4 -14.16 -3.98 13.22
N LYS A 5 -14.76 -3.70 14.38
CA LYS A 5 -14.08 -3.01 15.50
C LYS A 5 -12.74 -3.66 15.86
N GLU A 6 -12.61 -4.96 15.63
CA GLU A 6 -11.38 -5.73 15.80
C GLU A 6 -10.17 -5.13 15.06
N PHE A 7 -10.39 -4.45 13.93
CA PHE A 7 -9.30 -3.91 13.10
C PHE A 7 -9.23 -2.39 13.05
N GLU A 8 -10.01 -1.68 13.85
CA GLU A 8 -10.05 -0.21 13.84
C GLU A 8 -8.66 0.40 14.08
N GLN A 9 -7.99 0.00 15.16
CA GLN A 9 -6.64 0.49 15.46
C GLN A 9 -5.63 0.07 14.39
N ILE A 10 -5.68 -1.18 13.94
CA ILE A 10 -4.78 -1.70 12.90
C ILE A 10 -4.93 -0.93 11.58
N ARG A 11 -6.17 -0.57 11.21
CA ARG A 11 -6.42 0.23 10.00
C ARG A 11 -5.92 1.66 10.16
N SER A 12 -6.12 2.27 11.32
CA SER A 12 -5.60 3.60 11.63
C SER A 12 -4.08 3.66 11.57
N ASP A 13 -3.41 2.69 12.22
CA ASP A 13 -1.94 2.59 12.21
C ASP A 13 -1.40 2.35 10.79
N LEU A 14 -2.06 1.48 10.02
CA LEU A 14 -1.70 1.23 8.63
C LEU A 14 -1.85 2.49 7.76
N LYS A 15 -2.95 3.24 7.92
CA LYS A 15 -3.15 4.53 7.24
C LYS A 15 -2.04 5.51 7.58
N ALA A 16 -1.72 5.68 8.86
CA ALA A 16 -0.66 6.57 9.32
C ALA A 16 0.70 6.17 8.71
N PHE A 17 0.99 4.86 8.66
CA PHE A 17 2.18 4.33 8.01
C PHE A 17 2.22 4.66 6.52
N LEU A 18 1.17 4.35 5.77
CA LEU A 18 1.10 4.54 4.31
C LEU A 18 1.28 6.01 3.90
N LEU A 19 0.66 6.93 4.64
CA LEU A 19 0.76 8.37 4.39
C LEU A 19 2.05 8.99 4.92
N GLY A 20 2.70 8.34 5.90
CA GLY A 20 3.97 8.78 6.49
C GLY A 20 5.22 8.26 5.79
N ASP A 21 5.12 7.11 5.10
CA ASP A 21 6.27 6.50 4.44
C ASP A 21 6.85 7.38 3.32
N ALA A 22 8.17 7.46 3.27
CA ALA A 22 8.88 8.38 2.37
C ALA A 22 8.69 8.07 0.87
N VAL A 23 8.39 6.81 0.52
CA VAL A 23 8.14 6.36 -0.85
C VAL A 23 6.65 6.42 -1.14
N LEU A 24 5.83 5.73 -0.36
CA LEU A 24 4.40 5.56 -0.64
C LEU A 24 3.61 6.87 -0.62
N ARG A 25 3.91 7.80 0.29
CA ARG A 25 3.25 9.13 0.36
C ARG A 25 3.38 9.96 -0.92
N ARG A 26 4.26 9.58 -1.85
CA ARG A 26 4.42 10.25 -3.14
C ARG A 26 3.40 9.79 -4.18
N PHE A 27 2.81 8.62 -3.95
CA PHE A 27 1.89 7.95 -4.86
C PHE A 27 0.50 7.81 -4.26
N ILE A 28 0.38 7.77 -2.93
CA ILE A 28 -0.88 7.65 -2.20
C ILE A 28 -1.31 9.04 -1.74
N SER A 29 -2.36 9.56 -2.36
CA SER A 29 -2.92 10.87 -2.01
C SER A 29 -3.86 10.79 -0.81
N GLU A 30 -4.58 9.67 -0.68
CA GLU A 30 -5.61 9.50 0.35
C GLU A 30 -5.74 8.01 0.72
N VAL A 31 -6.02 7.74 1.99
CA VAL A 31 -6.46 6.44 2.50
C VAL A 31 -7.79 6.65 3.20
N PHE A 32 -8.84 6.11 2.61
CA PHE A 32 -10.18 6.21 3.17
C PHE A 32 -10.42 5.17 4.25
N LEU A 33 -10.91 5.60 5.41
CA LEU A 33 -11.40 4.76 6.50
C LEU A 33 -12.82 5.19 6.87
N PHE A 34 -13.76 4.24 6.87
CA PHE A 34 -15.18 4.53 7.13
C PHE A 34 -15.40 5.11 8.55
N GLU A 35 -14.65 4.62 9.53
CA GLU A 35 -14.70 5.04 10.92
C GLU A 35 -14.30 6.51 11.19
N GLU A 36 -13.64 7.14 10.24
CA GLU A 36 -13.24 8.57 10.34
C GLU A 36 -14.31 9.53 9.79
N LEU A 37 -15.40 9.00 9.26
CA LEU A 37 -16.46 9.84 8.73
C LEU A 37 -17.23 10.55 9.83
N SER A 38 -17.40 11.85 9.69
CA SER A 38 -18.37 12.61 10.47
C SER A 38 -19.79 12.14 10.16
N ALA A 39 -20.71 12.32 11.12
CA ALA A 39 -22.13 12.04 10.91
C ALA A 39 -22.65 12.81 9.67
N ARG A 40 -23.35 12.09 8.78
CA ARG A 40 -23.94 12.64 7.54
C ARG A 40 -25.35 12.09 7.37
N ASP A 41 -26.24 12.89 6.82
CA ASP A 41 -27.58 12.45 6.42
C ASP A 41 -27.51 11.68 5.08
N ARG A 42 -26.83 10.54 5.11
CA ARG A 42 -26.65 9.61 3.98
C ARG A 42 -26.61 8.16 4.47
N ARG A 43 -27.07 7.26 3.65
CA ARG A 43 -27.01 5.83 3.96
C ARG A 43 -25.56 5.34 3.94
N ALA A 44 -25.18 4.55 4.94
CA ALA A 44 -23.84 4.02 5.07
C ALA A 44 -23.41 3.17 3.85
N ASP A 45 -24.32 2.35 3.31
CA ASP A 45 -24.09 1.49 2.15
C ASP A 45 -23.76 2.30 0.88
N GLN A 46 -24.40 3.43 0.68
CA GLN A 46 -24.07 4.32 -0.45
C GLN A 46 -22.69 4.95 -0.29
N VAL A 47 -22.36 5.37 0.92
CA VAL A 47 -21.09 6.07 1.18
C VAL A 47 -19.90 5.14 0.96
N TYR A 48 -19.88 3.92 1.54
CA TYR A 48 -18.72 3.05 1.36
C TYR A 48 -18.57 2.56 -0.09
N LEU A 49 -19.67 2.34 -0.84
CA LEU A 49 -19.57 1.97 -2.25
C LEU A 49 -19.06 3.11 -3.14
N GLU A 50 -19.47 4.36 -2.85
CA GLU A 50 -18.92 5.52 -3.54
C GLU A 50 -17.42 5.68 -3.29
N GLU A 51 -16.96 5.46 -2.07
CA GLU A 51 -15.54 5.55 -1.75
C GLU A 51 -14.73 4.42 -2.42
N VAL A 52 -15.27 3.20 -2.48
CA VAL A 52 -14.65 2.13 -3.30
C VAL A 52 -14.62 2.54 -4.78
N ASN A 53 -15.67 3.21 -5.28
CA ASN A 53 -15.69 3.68 -6.67
C ASN A 53 -14.62 4.73 -6.96
N ARG A 54 -14.37 5.66 -6.03
CA ARG A 54 -13.35 6.70 -6.15
C ARG A 54 -11.92 6.17 -6.01
N SER A 55 -11.75 5.08 -5.29
CA SER A 55 -10.43 4.50 -5.01
C SER A 55 -9.88 3.73 -6.21
N ASP A 56 -8.56 3.76 -6.40
CA ASP A 56 -7.86 2.93 -7.38
C ASP A 56 -7.63 1.52 -6.85
N ILE A 57 -7.36 1.42 -5.55
CA ILE A 57 -7.02 0.17 -4.87
C ILE A 57 -8.00 -0.09 -3.73
N TYR A 58 -8.58 -1.28 -3.70
CA TYR A 58 -9.32 -1.82 -2.58
C TYR A 58 -8.41 -2.70 -1.72
N LEU A 59 -8.34 -2.40 -0.42
CA LEU A 59 -7.59 -3.20 0.55
C LEU A 59 -8.57 -3.87 1.51
N GLY A 60 -8.70 -5.19 1.40
CA GLY A 60 -9.58 -6.01 2.23
C GLY A 60 -8.82 -6.75 3.33
N ILE A 61 -9.24 -6.58 4.59
CA ILE A 61 -8.77 -7.39 5.72
C ILE A 61 -9.93 -8.28 6.15
N PHE A 62 -9.83 -9.59 5.88
CA PHE A 62 -10.85 -10.57 6.17
C PHE A 62 -10.54 -11.27 7.50
N GLY A 63 -11.31 -10.92 8.54
CA GLY A 63 -11.16 -11.43 9.90
C GLY A 63 -11.84 -12.77 10.14
N TYR A 64 -12.12 -13.05 11.40
CA TYR A 64 -12.89 -14.23 11.80
C TYR A 64 -14.38 -14.05 11.65
N ASP A 65 -14.89 -12.84 11.93
CA ASP A 65 -16.30 -12.53 11.91
C ASP A 65 -16.71 -12.01 10.52
N TYR A 66 -17.92 -12.38 10.11
CA TYR A 66 -18.50 -11.90 8.85
C TYR A 66 -19.04 -10.47 8.97
N GLY A 67 -19.39 -10.07 10.19
CA GLY A 67 -19.94 -8.77 10.51
C GLY A 67 -21.47 -8.70 10.38
N TYR A 68 -21.98 -7.46 10.44
CA TYR A 68 -23.41 -7.19 10.28
C TYR A 68 -23.87 -7.58 8.87
N GLU A 69 -25.07 -8.15 8.80
CA GLU A 69 -25.71 -8.53 7.53
C GLU A 69 -26.87 -7.58 7.22
N ASP A 70 -26.97 -7.21 5.96
CA ASP A 70 -28.14 -6.48 5.47
C ASP A 70 -29.37 -7.42 5.29
N LYS A 71 -30.45 -6.88 4.70
CA LYS A 71 -31.69 -7.63 4.40
C LYS A 71 -31.47 -8.82 3.47
N ASP A 72 -30.44 -8.79 2.65
CA ASP A 72 -30.08 -9.85 1.71
C ASP A 72 -29.05 -10.83 2.31
N GLY A 73 -28.71 -10.66 3.59
CA GLY A 73 -27.78 -11.50 4.34
C GLY A 73 -26.33 -11.31 3.94
N VAL A 74 -25.96 -10.15 3.38
CA VAL A 74 -24.63 -9.81 2.88
C VAL A 74 -24.00 -8.75 3.77
N SER A 75 -22.72 -8.93 4.10
CA SER A 75 -22.00 -7.95 4.92
C SER A 75 -21.45 -6.80 4.07
N PRO A 76 -21.23 -5.60 4.68
CA PRO A 76 -20.56 -4.49 4.00
C PRO A 76 -19.20 -4.89 3.38
N THR A 77 -18.43 -5.71 4.07
CA THR A 77 -17.15 -6.22 3.58
C THR A 77 -17.29 -7.02 2.27
N GLU A 78 -18.32 -7.87 2.16
CA GLU A 78 -18.58 -8.61 0.93
C GLU A 78 -19.11 -7.68 -0.17
N HIS A 79 -19.99 -6.73 0.16
CA HIS A 79 -20.44 -5.72 -0.79
C HIS A 79 -19.29 -4.89 -1.36
N GLU A 80 -18.37 -4.42 -0.53
CA GLU A 80 -17.18 -3.69 -0.96
C GLU A 80 -16.31 -4.54 -1.90
N TYR A 81 -16.05 -5.79 -1.52
CA TYR A 81 -15.27 -6.73 -2.32
C TYR A 81 -15.91 -6.99 -3.70
N ASP A 82 -17.21 -7.27 -3.70
CA ASP A 82 -17.96 -7.53 -4.93
C ASP A 82 -18.04 -6.30 -5.83
N TYR A 83 -18.20 -5.12 -5.22
CA TYR A 83 -18.19 -3.87 -5.95
C TYR A 83 -16.82 -3.61 -6.59
N ALA A 84 -15.74 -3.75 -5.82
CA ALA A 84 -14.37 -3.62 -6.32
C ALA A 84 -14.08 -4.61 -7.46
N THR A 85 -14.58 -5.86 -7.34
CA THR A 85 -14.47 -6.89 -8.38
C THR A 85 -15.19 -6.49 -9.67
N ARG A 86 -16.45 -6.09 -9.57
CA ARG A 86 -17.27 -5.68 -10.74
C ARG A 86 -16.69 -4.48 -11.45
N HIS A 87 -16.09 -3.54 -10.70
CA HIS A 87 -15.50 -2.31 -11.27
C HIS A 87 -14.01 -2.46 -11.59
N ARG A 88 -13.48 -3.69 -11.58
CA ARG A 88 -12.09 -4.02 -11.94
C ARG A 88 -11.05 -3.20 -11.15
N LYS A 89 -11.35 -2.88 -9.90
CA LYS A 89 -10.39 -2.25 -9.01
C LYS A 89 -9.25 -3.21 -8.67
N ILE A 90 -8.08 -2.67 -8.36
CA ILE A 90 -7.00 -3.46 -7.81
C ILE A 90 -7.41 -3.91 -6.42
N ARG A 91 -7.37 -5.22 -6.16
CA ARG A 91 -7.81 -5.80 -4.90
C ARG A 91 -6.65 -6.45 -4.18
N LEU A 92 -6.26 -5.90 -3.06
CA LEU A 92 -5.28 -6.48 -2.14
C LEU A 92 -6.04 -7.09 -0.95
N VAL A 93 -6.02 -8.42 -0.84
CA VAL A 93 -6.78 -9.14 0.18
C VAL A 93 -5.85 -9.85 1.16
N TYR A 94 -6.04 -9.56 2.43
CA TYR A 94 -5.31 -10.11 3.56
C TYR A 94 -6.27 -10.86 4.47
N VAL A 95 -5.95 -12.12 4.79
CA VAL A 95 -6.76 -12.99 5.65
C VAL A 95 -6.13 -13.07 7.01
N TRP A 96 -6.83 -12.54 8.02
CA TRP A 96 -6.34 -12.50 9.39
C TRP A 96 -6.49 -13.85 10.08
N GLY A 97 -5.39 -14.32 10.67
CA GLY A 97 -5.34 -15.54 11.49
C GLY A 97 -5.37 -16.84 10.70
N SER A 98 -4.98 -17.92 11.36
CA SER A 98 -4.83 -19.26 10.80
C SER A 98 -5.94 -20.23 11.19
N ASP A 99 -6.74 -19.91 12.20
CA ASP A 99 -7.80 -20.81 12.69
C ASP A 99 -9.07 -20.75 11.85
N GLU A 100 -9.15 -21.60 10.84
CA GLU A 100 -10.33 -21.67 9.97
C GLU A 100 -11.60 -22.17 10.70
N LYS A 101 -11.45 -22.95 11.80
CA LYS A 101 -12.61 -23.44 12.56
C LYS A 101 -13.31 -22.29 13.34
N ARG A 102 -12.54 -21.31 13.76
CA ARG A 102 -13.06 -20.12 14.43
C ARG A 102 -13.77 -19.14 13.47
N ARG A 103 -13.43 -19.21 12.19
CA ARG A 103 -13.96 -18.29 11.20
C ARG A 103 -15.42 -18.56 10.90
N ALA A 104 -16.27 -17.53 10.92
CA ALA A 104 -17.68 -17.63 10.58
C ALA A 104 -17.89 -18.27 9.19
N PRO A 105 -18.89 -19.14 9.00
CA PRO A 105 -19.10 -19.86 7.73
C PRO A 105 -19.21 -18.95 6.50
N LYS A 106 -19.89 -17.83 6.62
CA LYS A 106 -20.01 -16.83 5.53
C LYS A 106 -18.68 -16.15 5.24
N MET A 107 -17.86 -15.85 6.27
CA MET A 107 -16.51 -15.32 6.05
C MET A 107 -15.60 -16.37 5.41
N GLN A 108 -15.71 -17.65 5.76
CA GLN A 108 -15.01 -18.72 5.05
C GLN A 108 -15.39 -18.77 3.58
N HIS A 109 -16.69 -18.56 3.27
CA HIS A 109 -17.16 -18.49 1.88
C HIS A 109 -16.53 -17.32 1.13
N LEU A 110 -16.54 -16.11 1.71
CA LEU A 110 -15.92 -14.92 1.13
C LEU A 110 -14.40 -15.11 0.91
N VAL A 111 -13.70 -15.70 1.88
CA VAL A 111 -12.27 -16.03 1.74
C VAL A 111 -12.03 -17.03 0.61
N ARG A 112 -12.88 -18.05 0.44
CA ARG A 112 -12.79 -18.99 -0.68
C ARG A 112 -13.05 -18.29 -2.01
N LYS A 113 -14.10 -17.48 -2.10
CA LYS A 113 -14.43 -16.66 -3.27
C LYS A 113 -13.23 -15.81 -3.70
N ALA A 114 -12.65 -15.04 -2.80
CA ALA A 114 -11.44 -14.26 -3.08
C ALA A 114 -10.25 -15.12 -3.52
N SER A 115 -10.10 -16.33 -2.96
CA SER A 115 -8.99 -17.23 -3.29
C SER A 115 -9.06 -17.84 -4.69
N THR A 116 -10.25 -17.89 -5.31
CA THR A 116 -10.41 -18.35 -6.69
C THR A 116 -10.10 -17.25 -7.71
N GLU A 117 -10.11 -15.99 -7.30
CA GLU A 117 -9.97 -14.84 -8.17
C GLU A 117 -8.59 -14.18 -8.11
N LEU A 118 -7.92 -14.25 -6.95
CA LEU A 118 -6.66 -13.55 -6.72
C LEU A 118 -5.75 -14.24 -5.69
N ILE A 119 -4.48 -13.87 -5.72
CA ILE A 119 -3.51 -14.27 -4.69
C ILE A 119 -3.79 -13.45 -3.44
N ARG A 120 -4.08 -14.13 -2.34
CA ARG A 120 -4.26 -13.54 -1.01
C ARG A 120 -3.10 -13.89 -0.08
N ARG A 121 -2.87 -13.04 0.92
CA ARG A 121 -1.88 -13.32 1.98
C ARG A 121 -2.56 -13.60 3.31
N ARG A 122 -2.01 -14.56 4.06
CA ARG A 122 -2.42 -14.83 5.43
C ARG A 122 -1.55 -14.02 6.38
N ILE A 123 -2.18 -13.37 7.36
CA ILE A 123 -1.54 -12.45 8.29
C ILE A 123 -1.90 -12.85 9.72
N GLU A 124 -0.92 -12.85 10.62
CA GLU A 124 -1.11 -13.27 12.01
C GLU A 124 -0.88 -12.12 13.02
N ASN A 125 -0.29 -11.02 12.58
CA ASN A 125 -0.04 -9.86 13.44
C ASN A 125 0.02 -8.55 12.63
N PRO A 126 -0.13 -7.37 13.30
CA PRO A 126 -0.16 -6.07 12.63
C PRO A 126 1.11 -5.74 11.84
N SER A 127 2.28 -6.10 12.37
CA SER A 127 3.56 -5.81 11.70
C SER A 127 3.69 -6.60 10.39
N ALA A 128 3.24 -7.85 10.36
CA ALA A 128 3.19 -8.66 9.14
C ALA A 128 2.21 -8.05 8.13
N LEU A 129 1.06 -7.54 8.58
CA LEU A 129 0.11 -6.85 7.69
C LEU A 129 0.76 -5.63 7.03
N THR A 130 1.40 -4.78 7.83
CA THR A 130 2.07 -3.57 7.33
C THR A 130 3.15 -3.91 6.31
N ALA A 131 3.99 -4.90 6.59
CA ALA A 131 5.05 -5.35 5.69
C ALA A 131 4.51 -5.91 4.36
N GLU A 132 3.47 -6.74 4.41
CA GLU A 132 2.86 -7.34 3.22
C GLU A 132 2.07 -6.32 2.39
N VAL A 133 1.39 -5.36 3.03
CA VAL A 133 0.73 -4.25 2.33
C VAL A 133 1.77 -3.39 1.63
N TYR A 134 2.84 -3.03 2.32
CA TYR A 134 3.95 -2.27 1.75
C TYR A 134 4.54 -2.98 0.52
N ALA A 135 4.89 -4.26 0.67
CA ALA A 135 5.45 -5.05 -0.43
C ALA A 135 4.50 -5.14 -1.64
N SER A 136 3.20 -5.34 -1.40
CA SER A 136 2.19 -5.41 -2.47
C SER A 136 2.03 -4.08 -3.21
N LEU A 137 2.06 -2.95 -2.48
CA LEU A 137 1.96 -1.62 -3.08
C LEU A 137 3.21 -1.26 -3.88
N VAL A 138 4.40 -1.57 -3.35
CA VAL A 138 5.68 -1.35 -4.04
C VAL A 138 5.76 -2.18 -5.32
N ASP A 139 5.40 -3.47 -5.27
CA ASP A 139 5.34 -4.35 -6.44
C ASP A 139 4.35 -3.81 -7.50
N HIS A 140 3.18 -3.31 -7.05
CA HIS A 140 2.22 -2.70 -7.96
C HIS A 140 2.77 -1.43 -8.63
N LEU A 141 3.39 -0.53 -7.86
CA LEU A 141 3.99 0.69 -8.38
C LEU A 141 5.15 0.40 -9.33
N ASP A 142 5.94 -0.63 -9.05
CA ASP A 142 7.03 -1.07 -9.94
C ASP A 142 6.48 -1.60 -11.28
N ARG A 143 5.45 -2.43 -11.24
CA ARG A 143 4.76 -2.91 -12.47
C ARG A 143 4.15 -1.80 -13.30
N LEU A 144 3.67 -0.74 -12.68
CA LEU A 144 3.23 0.47 -13.36
C LEU A 144 4.39 1.30 -13.94
N GLY A 145 5.63 0.96 -13.59
CA GLY A 145 6.81 1.73 -13.92
C GLY A 145 6.92 3.05 -13.18
N ALA A 146 6.13 3.25 -12.13
CA ALA A 146 6.15 4.47 -11.31
C ALA A 146 7.41 4.58 -10.45
N LEU A 147 8.02 3.43 -10.10
CA LEU A 147 9.27 3.35 -9.35
C LEU A 147 10.52 3.22 -10.24
N ARG A 148 10.42 3.55 -11.52
CA ARG A 148 11.55 3.45 -12.43
C ARG A 148 12.70 4.32 -11.93
N ILE A 149 13.72 3.67 -11.39
CA ILE A 149 15.04 4.23 -11.17
C ILE A 149 15.82 3.91 -12.47
N PRO A 150 16.30 4.92 -13.22
CA PRO A 150 17.11 4.62 -14.37
C PRO A 150 18.29 3.73 -13.94
N PRO A 151 18.70 2.73 -14.76
CA PRO A 151 19.78 1.84 -14.40
C PRO A 151 21.03 2.65 -14.08
N PHE A 152 21.76 2.23 -13.05
CA PHE A 152 23.04 2.84 -12.72
C PHE A 152 24.00 2.65 -13.89
N ASP A 153 24.52 3.75 -14.43
CA ASP A 153 25.52 3.70 -15.51
C ASP A 153 26.85 3.18 -14.95
N THR A 154 27.12 1.91 -15.21
CA THR A 154 28.38 1.25 -14.80
C THR A 154 29.57 1.60 -15.68
N SER A 155 29.37 2.15 -16.88
CA SER A 155 30.43 2.52 -17.80
C SER A 155 31.35 3.63 -17.25
N ALA A 156 30.78 4.49 -16.40
CA ALA A 156 31.53 5.51 -15.67
C ALA A 156 32.37 4.97 -14.52
N CYS A 157 32.33 3.66 -14.28
CA CYS A 157 32.99 3.01 -13.14
C CYS A 157 34.27 2.23 -13.54
N ASP A 158 34.59 2.15 -14.82
CA ASP A 158 35.77 1.46 -15.29
C ASP A 158 37.05 2.12 -14.75
N GLY A 159 37.89 1.32 -14.07
CA GLY A 159 39.13 1.79 -13.44
C GLY A 159 38.96 2.53 -12.11
N ALA A 160 37.76 2.67 -11.59
CA ALA A 160 37.51 3.32 -10.29
C ALA A 160 37.75 2.36 -9.10
N SER A 161 38.25 2.91 -7.99
CA SER A 161 38.35 2.14 -6.74
C SER A 161 36.96 1.81 -6.18
N LEU A 162 36.88 0.80 -5.31
CA LEU A 162 35.62 0.42 -4.64
C LEU A 162 35.00 1.61 -3.86
N GLU A 163 35.87 2.45 -3.30
CA GLU A 163 35.47 3.65 -2.57
C GLU A 163 34.85 4.72 -3.49
N ASP A 164 35.48 4.92 -4.67
CA ASP A 164 34.97 5.84 -5.69
C ASP A 164 33.64 5.35 -6.29
N LEU A 165 33.48 4.05 -6.49
CA LEU A 165 32.23 3.43 -6.93
C LEU A 165 31.14 3.64 -5.92
N SER A 166 31.41 3.42 -4.65
CA SER A 166 30.45 3.63 -3.55
C SER A 166 30.01 5.08 -3.47
N ARG A 167 30.97 6.03 -3.57
CA ARG A 167 30.68 7.46 -3.55
C ARG A 167 29.83 7.91 -4.76
N LYS A 168 30.18 7.46 -5.96
CA LYS A 168 29.44 7.75 -7.20
C LYS A 168 28.02 7.19 -7.13
N ARG A 169 27.85 6.00 -6.59
CA ARG A 169 26.55 5.36 -6.42
C ARG A 169 25.65 6.15 -5.46
N ILE A 170 26.20 6.62 -4.35
CA ILE A 170 25.47 7.48 -3.40
C ILE A 170 25.08 8.81 -4.06
N ASP A 171 26.00 9.46 -4.75
CA ASP A 171 25.73 10.73 -5.44
C ASP A 171 24.67 10.56 -6.54
N TRP A 172 24.66 9.44 -7.26
CA TRP A 172 23.63 9.11 -8.24
C TRP A 172 22.25 8.95 -7.60
N PHE A 173 22.14 8.22 -6.49
CA PHE A 173 20.88 8.09 -5.75
C PHE A 173 20.37 9.43 -5.24
N LEU A 174 21.25 10.26 -4.69
CA LEU A 174 20.89 11.59 -4.21
C LEU A 174 20.40 12.51 -5.35
N GLN A 175 21.01 12.41 -6.54
CA GLN A 175 20.60 13.18 -7.71
C GLN A 175 19.25 12.69 -8.25
N ALA A 176 19.03 11.38 -8.34
CA ALA A 176 17.77 10.79 -8.76
C ALA A 176 16.63 11.23 -7.82
N ALA A 177 16.82 11.11 -6.50
CA ALA A 177 15.85 11.53 -5.51
C ALA A 177 15.54 13.04 -5.55
N ARG A 178 16.51 13.89 -5.91
CA ARG A 178 16.31 15.34 -6.08
C ARG A 178 15.52 15.67 -7.33
N ARG A 179 15.79 14.99 -8.46
CA ARG A 179 15.03 15.19 -9.71
C ARG A 179 13.57 14.86 -9.55
N GLU A 180 13.29 13.76 -8.89
CA GLU A 180 11.91 13.32 -8.64
C GLU A 180 11.12 14.28 -7.74
N ARG A 181 11.80 14.96 -6.79
CA ARG A 181 11.16 15.95 -5.90
C ARG A 181 11.03 17.34 -6.51
N GLY A 182 11.45 17.56 -7.75
CA GLY A 182 11.43 18.89 -8.38
C GLY A 182 12.38 19.90 -7.72
N PHE A 183 13.31 19.47 -6.86
CA PHE A 183 14.30 20.36 -6.27
C PHE A 183 15.35 20.78 -7.30
N PRO A 184 15.63 22.10 -7.45
CA PRO A 184 16.70 22.54 -8.32
C PRO A 184 18.04 22.00 -7.83
N LEU A 185 18.80 21.39 -8.73
CA LEU A 185 20.16 20.94 -8.46
C LEU A 185 21.04 22.17 -8.20
N LYS A 186 21.30 22.51 -6.95
CA LYS A 186 22.38 23.46 -6.63
C LYS A 186 23.71 22.77 -6.95
N ALA A 187 24.46 23.32 -7.90
CA ALA A 187 25.81 22.86 -8.19
C ALA A 187 26.65 22.87 -6.90
N ARG A 188 27.24 21.76 -6.56
CA ARG A 188 28.21 21.72 -5.45
C ARG A 188 29.44 22.58 -5.83
N PRO A 189 29.90 23.44 -4.92
CA PRO A 189 31.19 24.10 -5.14
C PRO A 189 32.26 23.01 -5.29
N ARG A 190 33.08 23.09 -6.34
CA ARG A 190 34.21 22.20 -6.55
C ARG A 190 35.14 22.27 -5.33
N PRO A 191 35.61 21.13 -4.81
CA PRO A 191 36.65 21.17 -3.78
C PRO A 191 37.87 21.90 -4.34
N ARG A 192 38.41 22.82 -3.55
CA ARG A 192 39.66 23.53 -3.94
C ARG A 192 40.78 22.49 -4.03
N PRO A 193 41.62 22.54 -5.06
CA PRO A 193 42.80 21.67 -5.10
C PRO A 193 43.68 21.96 -3.88
N CYS A 194 44.11 20.91 -3.19
CA CYS A 194 45.10 21.01 -2.14
C CYS A 194 46.39 21.58 -2.75
N SER A 195 46.84 22.72 -2.25
CA SER A 195 48.15 23.25 -2.62
C SER A 195 49.23 22.28 -2.13
N PRO A 196 50.21 21.90 -2.97
CA PRO A 196 51.34 21.11 -2.51
C PRO A 196 52.23 21.99 -1.61
N THR A 197 52.48 21.51 -0.41
CA THR A 197 53.60 21.97 0.44
C THR A 197 54.83 21.18 0.15
#